data_09a12c8748adcb89ec80e817915baffd
#
_entry.id   09a12c8748adcb89ec80e817915baffd
#
_cell.length_a   1.000
_cell.length_b   1.000
_cell.length_c   1.000
_cell.angle_alpha   90.00
_cell.angle_beta   90.00
_cell.angle_gamma   90.00
#
_symmetry.space_group_name_H-M   'P 1'
#
loop_
_entity.id
_entity.type
_entity.pdbx_description
1 polymer ?
#
loop_
_entity_poly.entity_id
_entity_poly.type
_entity_poly.pdbx_seq_one_letter_code
_entity_poly.pdbx_strand_id
1 'polypeptide(L)'
;MRMTARYTIALITLSFCAAPSMTSIVGAQDNANLQQAVLIELREDRSLRKLTVSVEGDQVTLTGELRTFWEKNEALRRTFNVDGVGTVVSEIDVPVADDENDLAQDVVEAIQKYAHYRMWDYLEGGIENGVVALYGQVTPERNKARELFERIAKIRGVQDIQMNIESLPPNQQDNSLRNAISRRLFQSEHFERFRSGINTPFHIVVRNSVVTLLGYVQGDIERLEMERFVGQTQGVLRTDNQLQTLR
;
A
#
# COMPACT_ATOMS: atom_id res chain seq x y z
N MET A 1 28.71 43.49 -78.01
CA MET A 1 29.36 42.20 -78.14
C MET A 1 29.29 41.47 -76.83
N ARG A 2 28.32 40.62 -76.65
CA ARG A 2 28.13 39.87 -75.39
C ARG A 2 28.22 38.39 -75.70
N MET A 3 29.29 37.74 -75.20
CA MET A 3 29.50 36.30 -75.28
C MET A 3 28.66 35.64 -74.13
N THR A 4 27.77 34.73 -74.51
CA THR A 4 27.03 33.86 -73.57
C THR A 4 27.67 32.48 -73.56
N ALA A 5 28.31 32.12 -72.44
CA ALA A 5 28.81 30.78 -72.21
C ALA A 5 27.69 29.86 -71.75
N ARG A 6 27.50 28.74 -72.46
CA ARG A 6 26.54 27.69 -72.05
C ARG A 6 27.29 26.65 -71.24
N TYR A 7 26.90 26.48 -69.96
CA TYR A 7 27.37 25.37 -69.16
C TYR A 7 26.36 24.22 -69.24
N THR A 8 26.85 23.06 -69.70
CA THR A 8 26.10 21.81 -69.68
C THR A 8 26.31 21.14 -68.34
N ILE A 9 25.22 21.01 -67.52
CA ILE A 9 25.22 20.30 -66.27
C ILE A 9 24.87 18.84 -66.54
N ALA A 10 25.84 17.91 -66.32
CA ALA A 10 25.61 16.46 -66.35
C ALA A 10 24.96 16.04 -65.02
N LEU A 11 23.72 15.56 -65.10
CA LEU A 11 22.99 14.99 -63.91
C LEU A 11 23.50 13.55 -63.68
N ILE A 12 24.30 13.34 -62.64
CA ILE A 12 24.63 11.99 -62.14
C ILE A 12 23.54 11.56 -61.25
N THR A 13 22.65 10.69 -61.63
CA THR A 13 21.67 10.01 -60.79
C THR A 13 22.37 8.92 -59.98
N LEU A 14 22.70 9.20 -58.69
CA LEU A 14 23.10 8.18 -57.73
C LEU A 14 21.85 7.42 -57.29
N SER A 15 21.68 6.21 -57.79
CA SER A 15 20.66 5.28 -57.31
C SER A 15 21.08 4.79 -55.92
N PHE A 16 20.49 5.37 -54.87
CA PHE A 16 20.67 4.91 -53.47
C PHE A 16 19.78 3.70 -53.27
N CYS A 17 20.36 2.52 -53.39
CA CYS A 17 19.70 1.27 -53.00
C CYS A 17 19.65 1.21 -51.48
N ALA A 18 18.54 1.64 -50.89
CA ALA A 18 18.29 1.51 -49.43
C ALA A 18 18.11 0.02 -49.11
N ALA A 19 19.14 -0.61 -48.59
CA ALA A 19 19.00 -1.91 -47.94
C ALA A 19 18.07 -1.75 -46.69
N PRO A 20 17.05 -2.59 -46.52
CA PRO A 20 16.27 -2.54 -45.30
C PRO A 20 17.16 -2.84 -44.09
N SER A 21 17.20 -1.93 -43.12
CA SER A 21 18.00 -2.05 -41.93
C SER A 21 17.53 -3.28 -41.12
N MET A 22 18.36 -4.30 -41.01
CA MET A 22 18.09 -5.53 -40.24
C MET A 22 17.83 -5.28 -38.72
N THR A 23 18.10 -4.09 -38.22
CA THR A 23 17.89 -3.69 -36.84
C THR A 23 16.43 -3.70 -36.39
N SER A 24 15.48 -3.48 -37.31
CA SER A 24 14.04 -3.47 -36.97
C SER A 24 13.44 -4.86 -36.81
N ILE A 25 14.05 -5.91 -37.34
CA ILE A 25 13.51 -7.29 -37.26
C ILE A 25 13.90 -7.93 -35.93
N VAL A 26 15.11 -7.70 -35.41
CA VAL A 26 15.59 -8.24 -34.13
C VAL A 26 14.79 -7.65 -32.97
N GLY A 27 14.59 -6.33 -32.95
CA GLY A 27 13.80 -5.69 -31.88
C GLY A 27 12.33 -6.13 -31.84
N ALA A 28 11.72 -6.42 -33.01
CA ALA A 28 10.34 -6.90 -33.07
C ALA A 28 10.19 -8.33 -32.51
N GLN A 29 11.19 -9.17 -32.68
CA GLN A 29 11.18 -10.55 -32.17
C GLN A 29 11.44 -10.59 -30.67
N ASP A 30 12.31 -9.74 -30.16
CA ASP A 30 12.57 -9.59 -28.72
C ASP A 30 11.32 -9.06 -27.97
N ASN A 31 10.62 -8.07 -28.54
CA ASN A 31 9.37 -7.56 -27.99
C ASN A 31 8.27 -8.64 -27.97
N ALA A 32 8.15 -9.45 -29.05
CA ALA A 32 7.17 -10.54 -29.08
C ALA A 32 7.47 -11.64 -28.04
N ASN A 33 8.74 -11.96 -27.82
CA ASN A 33 9.15 -12.93 -26.81
C ASN A 33 8.86 -12.43 -25.41
N LEU A 34 9.19 -11.15 -25.11
CA LEU A 34 8.91 -10.53 -23.80
C LEU A 34 7.41 -10.43 -23.56
N GLN A 35 6.62 -10.01 -24.56
CA GLN A 35 5.17 -9.98 -24.47
C GLN A 35 4.58 -11.35 -24.12
N GLN A 36 5.08 -12.41 -24.76
CA GLN A 36 4.61 -13.77 -24.49
C GLN A 36 4.98 -14.23 -23.08
N ALA A 37 6.19 -13.92 -22.58
CA ALA A 37 6.61 -14.23 -21.22
C ALA A 37 5.71 -13.57 -20.17
N VAL A 38 5.41 -12.28 -20.35
CA VAL A 38 4.49 -11.53 -19.50
C VAL A 38 3.08 -12.13 -19.53
N LEU A 39 2.57 -12.47 -20.72
CA LEU A 39 1.25 -13.10 -20.84
C LEU A 39 1.17 -14.47 -20.17
N ILE A 40 2.23 -15.27 -20.19
CA ILE A 40 2.28 -16.56 -19.48
C ILE A 40 2.18 -16.32 -17.99
N GLU A 41 2.99 -15.41 -17.42
CA GLU A 41 2.98 -15.08 -16.00
C GLU A 41 1.62 -14.56 -15.53
N LEU A 42 0.99 -13.65 -16.30
CA LEU A 42 -0.32 -13.12 -15.95
C LEU A 42 -1.43 -14.18 -16.04
N ARG A 43 -1.33 -15.14 -16.96
CA ARG A 43 -2.34 -16.20 -17.14
C ARG A 43 -2.37 -17.24 -16.03
N GLU A 44 -1.35 -17.31 -15.19
CA GLU A 44 -1.33 -18.15 -14.00
C GLU A 44 -2.44 -17.73 -13.04
N ASP A 45 -2.73 -16.43 -12.93
CA ASP A 45 -3.86 -15.92 -12.16
C ASP A 45 -5.10 -15.74 -13.07
N ARG A 46 -6.22 -16.33 -12.67
CA ARG A 46 -7.47 -16.26 -13.43
C ARG A 46 -8.02 -14.84 -13.54
N SER A 47 -7.80 -14.01 -12.53
CA SER A 47 -8.29 -12.62 -12.51
C SER A 47 -7.58 -11.74 -13.52
N LEU A 48 -6.31 -12.04 -13.83
CA LEU A 48 -5.44 -11.23 -14.68
C LEU A 48 -5.50 -11.60 -16.19
N ARG A 49 -6.18 -12.70 -16.53
CA ARG A 49 -6.23 -13.23 -17.92
C ARG A 49 -6.87 -12.29 -18.94
N LYS A 50 -7.63 -11.30 -18.47
CA LYS A 50 -8.34 -10.34 -19.33
C LYS A 50 -7.47 -9.14 -19.74
N LEU A 51 -6.29 -9.00 -19.14
CA LEU A 51 -5.40 -7.90 -19.44
C LEU A 51 -4.77 -8.06 -20.83
N THR A 52 -4.63 -6.93 -21.50
CA THR A 52 -3.88 -6.79 -22.74
C THR A 52 -2.48 -6.30 -22.40
N VAL A 53 -1.49 -6.85 -23.10
CA VAL A 53 -0.07 -6.53 -22.92
C VAL A 53 0.48 -5.97 -24.23
N SER A 54 1.11 -4.80 -24.21
CA SER A 54 1.94 -4.31 -25.30
C SER A 54 3.36 -4.05 -24.81
N VAL A 55 4.33 -4.23 -25.69
CA VAL A 55 5.77 -4.13 -25.35
C VAL A 55 6.48 -3.27 -26.37
N GLU A 56 7.23 -2.29 -25.87
CA GLU A 56 8.11 -1.43 -26.66
C GLU A 56 9.50 -1.39 -26.00
N GLY A 57 10.46 -2.15 -26.56
CA GLY A 57 11.75 -2.34 -25.93
C GLY A 57 11.64 -3.12 -24.62
N ASP A 58 12.01 -2.50 -23.51
CA ASP A 58 11.89 -3.02 -22.15
C ASP A 58 10.67 -2.46 -21.38
N GLN A 59 9.88 -1.59 -22.03
CA GLN A 59 8.65 -1.04 -21.47
C GLN A 59 7.46 -1.93 -21.79
N VAL A 60 6.73 -2.33 -20.74
CA VAL A 60 5.51 -3.12 -20.83
C VAL A 60 4.32 -2.26 -20.40
N THR A 61 3.31 -2.14 -21.27
CA THR A 61 2.04 -1.48 -20.95
C THR A 61 0.96 -2.52 -20.72
N LEU A 62 0.28 -2.44 -19.57
CA LEU A 62 -0.86 -3.27 -19.22
C LEU A 62 -2.15 -2.46 -19.34
N THR A 63 -3.11 -2.96 -20.14
CA THR A 63 -4.40 -2.29 -20.37
C THR A 63 -5.55 -3.25 -20.05
N GLY A 64 -6.63 -2.75 -19.48
CA GLY A 64 -7.86 -3.50 -19.21
C GLY A 64 -8.55 -3.09 -17.94
N GLU A 65 -9.53 -3.89 -17.50
CA GLU A 65 -10.31 -3.64 -16.28
C GLU A 65 -10.13 -4.79 -15.28
N LEU A 66 -9.84 -4.43 -14.03
CA LEU A 66 -9.77 -5.35 -12.90
C LEU A 66 -10.77 -4.94 -11.81
N ARG A 67 -11.07 -5.85 -10.90
CA ARG A 67 -12.14 -5.62 -9.90
C ARG A 67 -11.66 -4.86 -8.68
N THR A 68 -10.37 -4.96 -8.34
CA THR A 68 -9.80 -4.43 -7.11
C THR A 68 -8.39 -3.88 -7.35
N PHE A 69 -7.98 -2.96 -6.50
CA PHE A 69 -6.60 -2.48 -6.47
C PHE A 69 -5.58 -3.60 -6.17
N TRP A 70 -5.97 -4.62 -5.41
CA TRP A 70 -5.13 -5.81 -5.19
C TRP A 70 -4.78 -6.52 -6.49
N GLU A 71 -5.78 -6.78 -7.34
CA GLU A 71 -5.57 -7.41 -8.64
C GLU A 71 -4.65 -6.56 -9.53
N LYS A 72 -4.84 -5.22 -9.54
CA LYS A 72 -3.97 -4.27 -10.26
C LYS A 72 -2.53 -4.33 -9.76
N ASN A 73 -2.33 -4.25 -8.45
CA ASN A 73 -1.01 -4.32 -7.84
C ASN A 73 -0.33 -5.66 -8.11
N GLU A 74 -1.06 -6.77 -8.06
CA GLU A 74 -0.55 -8.10 -8.37
C GLU A 74 -0.14 -8.23 -9.84
N ALA A 75 -0.91 -7.66 -10.78
CA ALA A 75 -0.56 -7.63 -12.20
C ALA A 75 0.75 -6.87 -12.42
N LEU A 76 0.90 -5.69 -11.81
CA LEU A 76 2.12 -4.90 -11.92
C LEU A 76 3.33 -5.63 -11.33
N ARG A 77 3.19 -6.21 -10.15
CA ARG A 77 4.26 -6.94 -9.46
C ARG A 77 4.72 -8.15 -10.27
N ARG A 78 3.79 -8.95 -10.80
CA ARG A 78 4.12 -10.12 -11.63
C ARG A 78 4.80 -9.71 -12.91
N THR A 79 4.30 -8.69 -13.59
CA THR A 79 4.91 -8.17 -14.83
C THR A 79 6.33 -7.67 -14.57
N PHE A 80 6.55 -6.92 -13.49
CA PHE A 80 7.88 -6.38 -13.17
C PHE A 80 8.91 -7.47 -12.83
N ASN A 81 8.46 -8.63 -12.36
CA ASN A 81 9.35 -9.77 -12.06
C ASN A 81 9.74 -10.61 -13.28
N VAL A 82 9.22 -10.32 -14.47
CA VAL A 82 9.61 -11.01 -15.71
C VAL A 82 10.96 -10.47 -16.20
N ASP A 83 11.89 -11.38 -16.48
CA ASP A 83 13.21 -11.01 -16.98
C ASP A 83 13.10 -10.22 -18.30
N GLY A 84 13.80 -9.09 -18.36
CA GLY A 84 13.79 -8.19 -19.51
C GLY A 84 12.80 -7.03 -19.42
N VAL A 85 11.97 -6.97 -18.39
CA VAL A 85 11.09 -5.82 -18.12
C VAL A 85 11.86 -4.74 -17.35
N GLY A 86 12.01 -3.56 -17.97
CA GLY A 86 12.63 -2.40 -17.34
C GLY A 86 11.60 -1.44 -16.73
N THR A 87 10.48 -1.24 -17.41
CA THR A 87 9.42 -0.32 -16.97
C THR A 87 8.05 -0.94 -17.20
N VAL A 88 7.13 -0.74 -16.25
CA VAL A 88 5.73 -1.15 -16.38
C VAL A 88 4.83 0.07 -16.34
N VAL A 89 4.06 0.29 -17.41
CA VAL A 89 3.02 1.33 -17.49
C VAL A 89 1.67 0.67 -17.26
N SER A 90 0.87 1.29 -16.40
CA SER A 90 -0.46 0.78 -16.06
C SER A 90 -1.56 1.66 -16.61
N GLU A 91 -2.31 1.12 -17.56
CA GLU A 91 -3.60 1.64 -18.06
C GLU A 91 -4.73 0.71 -17.62
N ILE A 92 -4.61 0.19 -16.40
CA ILE A 92 -5.60 -0.71 -15.81
C ILE A 92 -6.60 0.12 -15.02
N ASP A 93 -7.87 0.01 -15.40
CA ASP A 93 -8.98 0.61 -14.68
C ASP A 93 -9.46 -0.28 -13.54
N VAL A 94 -9.80 0.35 -12.42
CA VAL A 94 -10.43 -0.28 -11.25
C VAL A 94 -11.71 0.50 -10.93
N PRO A 95 -12.84 -0.16 -10.64
CA PRO A 95 -14.09 0.52 -10.32
C PRO A 95 -13.94 1.51 -9.16
N VAL A 96 -14.47 2.70 -9.32
CA VAL A 96 -14.56 3.71 -8.26
C VAL A 96 -15.69 3.34 -7.30
N ALA A 97 -15.60 3.75 -6.05
CA ALA A 97 -16.70 3.61 -5.09
C ALA A 97 -17.86 4.55 -5.46
N ASP A 98 -19.08 4.07 -5.28
CA ASP A 98 -20.29 4.86 -5.50
C ASP A 98 -20.47 5.93 -4.39
N ASP A 99 -20.06 5.61 -3.16
CA ASP A 99 -20.02 6.51 -2.00
C ASP A 99 -18.71 6.31 -1.22
N GLU A 100 -18.03 7.43 -0.95
CA GLU A 100 -16.75 7.40 -0.22
C GLU A 100 -16.93 7.15 1.28
N ASN A 101 -18.09 7.46 1.85
CA ASN A 101 -18.38 7.15 3.25
C ASN A 101 -18.58 5.63 3.42
N ASP A 102 -19.24 4.96 2.47
CA ASP A 102 -19.38 3.50 2.48
C ASP A 102 -18.01 2.84 2.35
N LEU A 103 -17.15 3.35 1.45
CA LEU A 103 -15.77 2.89 1.32
C LEU A 103 -15.00 3.07 2.63
N ALA A 104 -15.16 4.21 3.30
CA ALA A 104 -14.51 4.47 4.59
C ALA A 104 -14.96 3.48 5.67
N GLN A 105 -16.26 3.15 5.71
CA GLN A 105 -16.79 2.15 6.62
C GLN A 105 -16.21 0.76 6.33
N ASP A 106 -16.13 0.35 5.07
CA ASP A 106 -15.56 -0.93 4.66
C ASP A 106 -14.07 -1.03 5.07
N VAL A 107 -13.30 0.05 4.90
CA VAL A 107 -11.90 0.11 5.33
C VAL A 107 -11.76 -0.02 6.85
N VAL A 108 -12.56 0.73 7.61
CA VAL A 108 -12.58 0.64 9.08
C VAL A 108 -12.96 -0.78 9.52
N GLU A 109 -13.99 -1.37 8.92
CA GLU A 109 -14.42 -2.73 9.22
C GLU A 109 -13.34 -3.77 8.90
N ALA A 110 -12.62 -3.61 7.79
CA ALA A 110 -11.51 -4.50 7.41
C ALA A 110 -10.35 -4.45 8.43
N ILE A 111 -10.07 -3.26 9.00
CA ILE A 111 -9.08 -3.07 10.06
C ILE A 111 -9.58 -3.71 11.36
N GLN A 112 -10.83 -3.45 11.76
CA GLN A 112 -11.42 -3.99 13.00
C GLN A 112 -11.55 -5.52 12.98
N LYS A 113 -11.86 -6.11 11.83
CA LYS A 113 -11.90 -7.57 11.62
C LYS A 113 -10.51 -8.22 11.53
N TYR A 114 -9.45 -7.43 11.51
CA TYR A 114 -8.11 -7.99 11.51
C TYR A 114 -7.72 -8.44 12.91
N ALA A 115 -7.71 -9.74 13.17
CA ALA A 115 -7.53 -10.37 14.49
C ALA A 115 -6.22 -9.99 15.20
N HIS A 116 -5.23 -9.48 14.47
CA HIS A 116 -3.95 -9.05 15.03
C HIS A 116 -3.85 -7.53 15.26
N TYR A 117 -4.89 -6.75 14.90
CA TYR A 117 -5.02 -5.36 15.31
C TYR A 117 -5.57 -5.31 16.73
N ARG A 118 -4.79 -4.80 17.65
CA ARG A 118 -5.09 -4.82 19.07
C ARG A 118 -4.85 -3.46 19.71
N MET A 119 -5.20 -3.33 20.97
CA MET A 119 -5.01 -2.09 21.74
C MET A 119 -3.56 -1.56 21.79
N TRP A 120 -2.57 -2.37 21.39
CA TRP A 120 -1.15 -1.98 21.33
C TRP A 120 -0.73 -1.39 19.99
N ASP A 121 -1.62 -1.43 19.02
CA ASP A 121 -1.46 -0.86 17.69
C ASP A 121 -2.29 0.42 17.61
N TYR A 122 -1.85 1.41 16.85
CA TYR A 122 -2.62 2.61 16.57
C TYR A 122 -2.58 2.92 15.09
N LEU A 123 -3.74 3.10 14.50
CA LEU A 123 -3.89 3.50 13.11
C LEU A 123 -4.88 4.65 13.01
N GLU A 124 -4.54 5.61 12.19
CA GLU A 124 -5.40 6.68 11.74
C GLU A 124 -5.27 6.86 10.24
N GLY A 125 -6.20 7.53 9.61
CA GLY A 125 -6.12 7.76 8.17
C GLY A 125 -7.36 8.46 7.64
N GLY A 126 -7.38 8.58 6.31
CA GLY A 126 -8.48 9.17 5.56
C GLY A 126 -8.57 8.57 4.18
N ILE A 127 -9.66 8.93 3.49
CA ILE A 127 -9.90 8.53 2.11
C ILE A 127 -10.20 9.81 1.33
N GLU A 128 -9.61 9.92 0.16
CA GLU A 128 -9.90 11.00 -0.79
C GLU A 128 -9.80 10.44 -2.21
N ASN A 129 -10.88 10.57 -2.98
CA ASN A 129 -10.97 10.05 -4.36
C ASN A 129 -10.63 8.56 -4.48
N GLY A 130 -11.02 7.75 -3.48
CA GLY A 130 -10.71 6.31 -3.41
C GLY A 130 -9.27 5.98 -3.01
N VAL A 131 -8.42 6.97 -2.76
CA VAL A 131 -7.06 6.78 -2.23
C VAL A 131 -7.13 6.67 -0.71
N VAL A 132 -6.74 5.52 -0.18
CA VAL A 132 -6.71 5.26 1.26
C VAL A 132 -5.34 5.61 1.81
N ALA A 133 -5.26 6.61 2.68
CA ALA A 133 -4.02 6.96 3.40
C ALA A 133 -4.10 6.46 4.84
N LEU A 134 -3.13 5.63 5.26
CA LEU A 134 -3.03 5.09 6.62
C LEU A 134 -1.70 5.46 7.26
N TYR A 135 -1.80 5.91 8.50
CA TYR A 135 -0.67 6.31 9.34
C TYR A 135 -0.76 5.57 10.67
N GLY A 136 0.36 5.41 11.34
CA GLY A 136 0.36 4.93 12.71
C GLY A 136 1.47 3.97 13.03
N GLN A 137 1.30 3.24 14.13
CA GLN A 137 2.31 2.34 14.67
C GLN A 137 1.69 0.99 15.03
N VAL A 138 2.40 -0.08 14.67
CA VAL A 138 1.96 -1.45 14.96
C VAL A 138 3.06 -2.24 15.65
N THR A 139 2.67 -3.18 16.48
CA THR A 139 3.61 -4.09 17.15
C THR A 139 4.27 -5.04 16.17
N PRO A 140 5.54 -5.46 16.44
CA PRO A 140 6.43 -6.06 15.44
C PRO A 140 6.29 -7.59 15.28
N GLU A 141 5.37 -8.25 15.97
CA GLU A 141 5.24 -9.70 15.94
C GLU A 141 4.87 -10.30 14.59
N ARG A 142 4.38 -9.45 13.67
CA ARG A 142 3.97 -9.81 12.30
C ARG A 142 4.19 -8.63 11.36
N ASN A 143 4.20 -8.89 10.06
CA ASN A 143 4.15 -7.83 9.07
C ASN A 143 2.71 -7.31 8.91
N LYS A 144 2.21 -6.62 9.95
CA LYS A 144 0.84 -6.11 9.99
C LYS A 144 0.55 -5.10 8.89
N ALA A 145 1.52 -4.27 8.54
CA ALA A 145 1.36 -3.29 7.46
C ALA A 145 1.04 -3.98 6.13
N ARG A 146 1.78 -5.04 5.78
CA ARG A 146 1.50 -5.82 4.57
C ARG A 146 0.15 -6.53 4.64
N GLU A 147 -0.17 -7.16 5.77
CA GLU A 147 -1.44 -7.89 5.93
C GLU A 147 -2.65 -6.94 5.86
N LEU A 148 -2.53 -5.72 6.38
CA LEU A 148 -3.54 -4.66 6.25
C LEU A 148 -3.65 -4.16 4.81
N PHE A 149 -2.52 -3.91 4.15
CA PHE A 149 -2.51 -3.56 2.73
C PHE A 149 -3.29 -4.60 1.90
N GLU A 150 -2.99 -5.89 2.07
CA GLU A 150 -3.66 -6.97 1.32
C GLU A 150 -5.16 -7.01 1.58
N ARG A 151 -5.60 -6.68 2.79
CA ARG A 151 -7.03 -6.63 3.14
C ARG A 151 -7.74 -5.46 2.50
N ILE A 152 -7.15 -4.27 2.62
CA ILE A 152 -7.74 -3.03 2.13
C ILE A 152 -7.71 -2.98 0.60
N ALA A 153 -6.63 -3.43 -0.03
CA ALA A 153 -6.50 -3.48 -1.48
C ALA A 153 -7.56 -4.36 -2.17
N LYS A 154 -8.18 -5.31 -1.44
CA LYS A 154 -9.26 -6.17 -1.93
C LYS A 154 -10.65 -5.52 -1.82
N ILE A 155 -10.77 -4.38 -1.16
CA ILE A 155 -12.03 -3.65 -1.06
C ILE A 155 -12.32 -3.00 -2.41
N ARG A 156 -13.55 -3.16 -2.89
CA ARG A 156 -13.98 -2.53 -4.13
C ARG A 156 -14.07 -1.01 -3.92
N GLY A 157 -13.62 -0.24 -4.89
CA GLY A 157 -13.62 1.23 -4.81
C GLY A 157 -12.27 1.82 -4.41
N VAL A 158 -11.38 1.03 -3.80
CA VAL A 158 -10.01 1.46 -3.51
C VAL A 158 -9.25 1.63 -4.82
N GLN A 159 -8.70 2.84 -5.04
CA GLN A 159 -7.93 3.22 -6.23
C GLN A 159 -6.43 3.16 -6.00
N ASP A 160 -5.99 3.51 -4.78
CA ASP A 160 -4.60 3.46 -4.33
C ASP A 160 -4.52 3.40 -2.80
N ILE A 161 -3.37 3.01 -2.26
CA ILE A 161 -3.14 2.92 -0.82
C ILE A 161 -1.78 3.51 -0.46
N GLN A 162 -1.79 4.52 0.38
CA GLN A 162 -0.61 5.14 0.96
C GLN A 162 -0.38 4.59 2.37
N MET A 163 0.58 3.67 2.50
CA MET A 163 0.90 3.00 3.77
C MET A 163 2.05 3.68 4.49
N ASN A 164 1.73 4.50 5.49
CA ASN A 164 2.71 5.16 6.37
C ASN A 164 2.65 4.56 7.78
N ILE A 165 2.61 3.22 7.85
CA ILE A 165 2.55 2.45 9.10
C ILE A 165 3.96 2.04 9.50
N GLU A 166 4.40 2.48 10.69
CA GLU A 166 5.66 2.09 11.29
C GLU A 166 5.50 0.80 12.09
N SER A 167 6.34 -0.20 11.85
CA SER A 167 6.47 -1.33 12.76
C SER A 167 7.37 -0.93 13.93
N LEU A 168 6.85 -1.02 15.15
CA LEU A 168 7.63 -0.76 16.36
C LEU A 168 8.85 -1.68 16.44
N PRO A 169 9.99 -1.23 16.96
CA PRO A 169 11.16 -2.08 17.12
C PRO A 169 10.85 -3.23 18.08
N PRO A 170 11.32 -4.46 17.78
CA PRO A 170 11.18 -5.57 18.71
C PRO A 170 11.98 -5.30 19.98
N ASN A 171 11.28 -5.19 21.11
CA ASN A 171 11.87 -4.86 22.40
C ASN A 171 11.21 -5.70 23.50
N GLN A 172 12.00 -6.54 24.18
CA GLN A 172 11.50 -7.41 25.23
C GLN A 172 11.01 -6.64 26.46
N GLN A 173 11.65 -5.49 26.76
CA GLN A 173 11.24 -4.63 27.87
C GLN A 173 9.86 -4.02 27.59
N ASP A 174 9.61 -3.51 26.39
CA ASP A 174 8.31 -2.99 25.99
C ASP A 174 7.22 -4.07 26.00
N ASN A 175 7.54 -5.30 25.60
CA ASN A 175 6.63 -6.44 25.71
C ASN A 175 6.28 -6.76 27.18
N SER A 176 7.27 -6.71 28.06
CA SER A 176 7.06 -6.90 29.50
C SER A 176 6.20 -5.79 30.08
N LEU A 177 6.39 -4.54 29.64
CA LEU A 177 5.56 -3.40 30.01
C LEU A 177 4.11 -3.56 29.55
N ARG A 178 3.88 -3.95 28.28
CA ARG A 178 2.52 -4.22 27.77
C ARG A 178 1.80 -5.24 28.66
N ASN A 179 2.48 -6.32 29.06
CA ASN A 179 1.93 -7.33 29.95
C ASN A 179 1.65 -6.78 31.38
N ALA A 180 2.53 -5.93 31.91
CA ALA A 180 2.35 -5.33 33.22
C ALA A 180 1.18 -4.33 33.23
N ILE A 181 1.10 -3.48 32.19
CA ILE A 181 0.00 -2.53 31.97
C ILE A 181 -1.32 -3.28 31.84
N SER A 182 -1.41 -4.33 31.02
CA SER A 182 -2.60 -5.17 30.87
C SER A 182 -3.10 -5.71 32.19
N ARG A 183 -2.22 -6.34 32.98
CA ARG A 183 -2.61 -6.91 34.26
C ARG A 183 -3.18 -5.87 35.21
N ARG A 184 -2.63 -4.66 35.20
CA ARG A 184 -3.05 -3.59 36.09
C ARG A 184 -4.35 -2.93 35.60
N LEU A 185 -4.42 -2.65 34.28
CA LEU A 185 -5.57 -1.97 33.69
C LEU A 185 -6.84 -2.81 33.83
N PHE A 186 -6.75 -4.11 33.53
CA PHE A 186 -7.92 -5.00 33.53
C PHE A 186 -8.32 -5.52 34.95
N GLN A 187 -7.70 -5.01 36.00
CA GLN A 187 -8.19 -5.16 37.36
C GLN A 187 -9.22 -4.07 37.74
N SER A 188 -9.29 -2.99 36.96
CA SER A 188 -10.28 -1.94 37.15
C SER A 188 -11.61 -2.32 36.51
N GLU A 189 -12.70 -2.03 37.22
CA GLU A 189 -14.08 -2.24 36.75
C GLU A 189 -14.37 -1.46 35.45
N HIS A 190 -13.74 -0.31 35.24
CA HIS A 190 -13.91 0.50 34.05
C HIS A 190 -13.33 -0.16 32.79
N PHE A 191 -12.24 -0.95 32.93
CA PHE A 191 -11.49 -1.49 31.79
C PHE A 191 -11.56 -3.01 31.67
N GLU A 192 -12.15 -3.73 32.62
CA GLU A 192 -12.25 -5.19 32.58
C GLU A 192 -12.94 -5.71 31.31
N ARG A 193 -13.95 -4.99 30.82
CA ARG A 193 -14.67 -5.31 29.59
C ARG A 193 -13.77 -5.36 28.33
N PHE A 194 -12.61 -4.71 28.36
CA PHE A 194 -11.66 -4.66 27.25
C PHE A 194 -10.50 -5.66 27.38
N ARG A 195 -10.61 -6.64 28.25
CA ARG A 195 -9.55 -7.63 28.53
C ARG A 195 -9.07 -8.40 27.30
N SER A 196 -9.90 -8.58 26.29
CA SER A 196 -9.50 -9.17 25.01
C SER A 196 -8.47 -8.32 24.22
N GLY A 197 -8.44 -7.01 24.47
CA GLY A 197 -7.64 -6.03 23.74
C GLY A 197 -8.01 -5.90 22.27
N ILE A 198 -9.20 -6.38 21.88
CA ILE A 198 -9.73 -6.32 20.52
C ILE A 198 -10.83 -5.28 20.47
N ASN A 199 -10.84 -4.45 19.42
CA ASN A 199 -11.85 -3.40 19.19
C ASN A 199 -12.04 -2.48 20.41
N THR A 200 -10.94 -2.11 21.06
CA THR A 200 -10.97 -1.12 22.12
C THR A 200 -11.10 0.28 21.51
N PRO A 201 -11.87 1.19 22.14
CA PRO A 201 -11.94 2.58 21.67
C PRO A 201 -10.66 3.37 21.97
N PHE A 202 -9.72 2.79 22.70
CA PHE A 202 -8.44 3.38 23.07
C PHE A 202 -7.27 2.47 22.66
N HIS A 203 -6.11 3.08 22.48
CA HIS A 203 -4.87 2.42 22.10
C HIS A 203 -3.74 2.82 23.04
N ILE A 204 -2.83 1.89 23.29
CA ILE A 204 -1.70 2.05 24.22
C ILE A 204 -0.41 1.70 23.46
N VAL A 205 0.23 2.69 22.87
CA VAL A 205 1.48 2.50 22.16
C VAL A 205 2.64 2.54 23.14
N VAL A 206 3.46 1.48 23.16
CA VAL A 206 4.65 1.37 24.04
C VAL A 206 5.89 1.32 23.18
N ARG A 207 6.75 2.33 23.33
CA ARG A 207 8.01 2.47 22.59
C ARG A 207 9.13 2.95 23.53
N ASN A 208 10.16 2.14 23.69
CA ASN A 208 11.32 2.45 24.55
C ASN A 208 10.90 2.91 25.96
N SER A 209 9.96 2.19 26.59
CA SER A 209 9.40 2.50 27.92
C SER A 209 8.62 3.82 28.02
N VAL A 210 8.38 4.51 26.91
CA VAL A 210 7.44 5.62 26.81
C VAL A 210 6.09 5.06 26.36
N VAL A 211 5.03 5.48 27.02
CA VAL A 211 3.66 5.02 26.72
C VAL A 211 2.83 6.18 26.23
N THR A 212 2.26 6.04 25.03
CA THR A 212 1.31 7.00 24.46
C THR A 212 -0.09 6.40 24.53
N LEU A 213 -1.03 7.13 25.11
CA LEU A 213 -2.44 6.77 25.20
C LEU A 213 -3.22 7.56 24.15
N LEU A 214 -3.97 6.88 23.30
CA LEU A 214 -4.64 7.45 22.13
C LEU A 214 -6.08 6.93 22.04
N GLY A 215 -6.94 7.65 21.32
CA GLY A 215 -8.33 7.26 21.09
C GLY A 215 -9.29 7.86 22.12
N TYR A 216 -10.34 7.10 22.48
CA TYR A 216 -11.47 7.64 23.24
C TYR A 216 -11.77 6.84 24.51
N VAL A 217 -12.23 7.55 25.53
CA VAL A 217 -12.79 7.00 26.77
C VAL A 217 -14.13 7.68 27.11
N GLN A 218 -14.93 7.08 27.99
CA GLN A 218 -16.28 7.59 28.27
C GLN A 218 -16.29 8.93 29.02
N GLY A 219 -15.24 9.23 29.76
CA GLY A 219 -15.19 10.49 30.53
C GLY A 219 -13.83 10.74 31.16
N ASP A 220 -13.72 11.89 31.84
CA ASP A 220 -12.49 12.33 32.48
C ASP A 220 -12.01 11.37 33.59
N ILE A 221 -12.93 10.67 34.26
CA ILE A 221 -12.57 9.68 35.30
C ILE A 221 -11.77 8.54 34.64
N GLU A 222 -12.30 7.94 33.57
CA GLU A 222 -11.60 6.86 32.84
C GLU A 222 -10.25 7.35 32.29
N ARG A 223 -10.20 8.59 31.77
CA ARG A 223 -8.99 9.19 31.21
C ARG A 223 -7.88 9.33 32.27
N LEU A 224 -8.21 9.87 33.41
CA LEU A 224 -7.28 10.05 34.54
C LEU A 224 -6.89 8.71 35.19
N GLU A 225 -7.82 7.78 35.29
CA GLU A 225 -7.58 6.45 35.85
C GLU A 225 -6.61 5.65 34.93
N MET A 226 -6.81 5.69 33.63
CA MET A 226 -5.89 5.04 32.68
C MET A 226 -4.48 5.63 32.76
N GLU A 227 -4.36 6.96 32.79
CA GLU A 227 -3.09 7.64 32.95
C GLU A 227 -2.38 7.22 34.25
N ARG A 228 -3.12 7.16 35.34
CA ARG A 228 -2.62 6.73 36.65
C ARG A 228 -2.12 5.28 36.60
N PHE A 229 -2.91 4.35 36.07
CA PHE A 229 -2.53 2.94 36.02
C PHE A 229 -1.29 2.72 35.18
N VAL A 230 -1.21 3.38 34.02
CA VAL A 230 -0.07 3.31 33.14
C VAL A 230 1.16 3.96 33.76
N GLY A 231 1.03 5.21 34.24
CA GLY A 231 2.16 5.97 34.79
C GLY A 231 2.72 5.36 36.08
N GLN A 232 1.90 4.65 36.88
CA GLN A 232 2.36 3.93 38.07
C GLN A 232 2.88 2.50 37.76
N THR A 233 2.87 2.06 36.49
CA THR A 233 3.42 0.74 36.15
C THR A 233 4.95 0.80 36.16
N GLN A 234 5.56 -0.08 36.95
CA GLN A 234 7.02 -0.12 37.09
C GLN A 234 7.68 -0.33 35.72
N GLY A 235 8.65 0.52 35.41
CA GLY A 235 9.38 0.50 34.13
C GLY A 235 8.86 1.49 33.09
N VAL A 236 7.73 2.15 33.32
CA VAL A 236 7.27 3.28 32.49
C VAL A 236 8.11 4.50 32.82
N LEU A 237 8.76 5.07 31.82
CA LEU A 237 9.56 6.28 31.95
C LEU A 237 8.72 7.55 31.84
N ARG A 238 7.73 7.52 30.93
CA ARG A 238 6.83 8.64 30.67
C ARG A 238 5.53 8.13 30.09
N THR A 239 4.44 8.79 30.46
CA THR A 239 3.13 8.62 29.84
C THR A 239 2.75 9.90 29.10
N ASP A 240 2.37 9.77 27.85
CA ASP A 240 1.80 10.83 27.03
C ASP A 240 0.31 10.53 26.83
N ASN A 241 -0.55 11.31 27.47
CA ASN A 241 -2.00 11.08 27.47
C ASN A 241 -2.69 11.98 26.44
N GLN A 242 -3.03 11.40 25.29
CA GLN A 242 -3.76 12.03 24.19
C GLN A 242 -5.20 11.50 24.08
N LEU A 243 -5.71 10.83 25.12
CA LEU A 243 -7.09 10.34 25.14
C LEU A 243 -8.09 11.48 25.10
N GLN A 244 -9.11 11.29 24.29
CA GLN A 244 -10.26 12.17 24.18
C GLN A 244 -11.45 11.59 24.94
N THR A 245 -12.31 12.44 25.49
CA THR A 245 -13.54 12.00 26.17
C THR A 245 -14.72 12.11 25.22
N LEU A 246 -15.56 11.06 25.19
CA LEU A 246 -16.85 11.11 24.49
C LEU A 246 -17.76 12.08 25.24
N ARG A 247 -18.22 13.12 24.58
CA ARG A 247 -19.18 14.11 25.13
C ARG A 247 -20.61 13.64 24.98
#